data_0e43b7b2c487329be524bf5d21035a69
#
_entry.id   0e43b7b2c487329be524bf5d21035a69
#
_cell.length_a   1.000
_cell.length_b   1.000
_cell.length_c   1.000
_cell.angle_alpha   90.00
_cell.angle_beta   90.00
_cell.angle_gamma   90.00
#
_symmetry.space_group_name_H-M   'P 1'
#
loop_
_entity.id
_entity.type
_entity.pdbx_description
1 polymer ?
#
loop_
_entity_poly.entity_id
_entity_poly.type
_entity_poly.pdbx_seq_one_letter_code
_entity_poly.pdbx_strand_id
1 'polypeptide(L)'
;MKKIYTVAKYAKSIMLAAVMTASALTTVNAQEADNTTYAPAEANSWWRGEEVTGKEQQVYVYNVGAGIFVTTDDTPSEKNIDNAALWSLSNNQFSCGDYHINMWSAAGAGRKWYTAINTDTDKDKATVFNFVTGDTQDRGFSYKLSKTEGWLMSLFTRYFNVDVDKYTGAQTMSEYNDFLFISPKQKEAYSTYSALYKEASELTSNEKISTSLLNQLKEILTSTATANYGTYTANKTTLQDIIEEIKTYLNNTPTGIDNINANSSAKAETIFSVNGVRNAQLNKGLNIVKMSDGSIKKIMVK
;
A
#
# COMPACT_ATOMS: atom_id res chain seq x y z
N MET A 1 -30.00 22.15 -8.77
CA MET A 1 -28.84 21.30 -9.05
C MET A 1 -28.63 20.24 -7.96
N LYS A 2 -29.66 19.41 -7.63
CA LYS A 2 -29.57 18.35 -6.57
C LYS A 2 -29.95 16.94 -7.06
N LYS A 3 -30.06 16.69 -8.35
CA LYS A 3 -30.55 15.40 -8.93
C LYS A 3 -29.47 14.56 -9.65
N ILE A 4 -28.23 15.03 -9.77
CA ILE A 4 -27.20 14.32 -10.57
C ILE A 4 -26.37 13.33 -9.70
N TYR A 5 -26.29 13.55 -8.39
CA TYR A 5 -25.47 12.69 -7.50
C TYR A 5 -26.11 11.34 -7.12
N THR A 6 -27.44 11.21 -7.29
CA THR A 6 -28.15 9.98 -6.89
C THR A 6 -28.04 8.88 -7.94
N VAL A 7 -27.87 9.24 -9.23
CA VAL A 7 -27.80 8.26 -10.34
C VAL A 7 -26.45 7.52 -10.37
N ALA A 8 -25.36 8.19 -9.99
CA ALA A 8 -24.03 7.56 -9.98
C ALA A 8 -23.87 6.48 -8.89
N LYS A 9 -24.60 6.63 -7.77
CA LYS A 9 -24.57 5.65 -6.66
C LYS A 9 -25.30 4.35 -7.02
N TYR A 10 -26.39 4.46 -7.82
CA TYR A 10 -27.14 3.28 -8.27
C TYR A 10 -26.49 2.58 -9.47
N ALA A 11 -25.73 3.27 -10.29
CA ALA A 11 -25.04 2.66 -11.44
C ALA A 11 -23.92 1.71 -11.00
N LYS A 12 -23.22 1.99 -9.87
CA LYS A 12 -22.22 1.07 -9.30
C LYS A 12 -22.85 -0.19 -8.70
N SER A 13 -24.02 -0.06 -8.07
CA SER A 13 -24.73 -1.20 -7.48
C SER A 13 -25.36 -2.11 -8.55
N ILE A 14 -25.73 -1.59 -9.71
CA ILE A 14 -26.35 -2.38 -10.79
C ILE A 14 -25.31 -3.19 -11.57
N MET A 15 -24.05 -2.72 -11.69
CA MET A 15 -22.98 -3.53 -12.30
C MET A 15 -22.56 -4.72 -11.41
N LEU A 16 -22.64 -4.58 -10.09
CA LEU A 16 -22.32 -5.67 -9.17
C LEU A 16 -23.42 -6.76 -9.15
N ALA A 17 -24.68 -6.38 -9.39
CA ALA A 17 -25.81 -7.33 -9.40
C ALA A 17 -25.91 -8.17 -10.69
N ALA A 18 -25.34 -7.71 -11.81
CA ALA A 18 -25.41 -8.43 -13.09
C ALA A 18 -24.43 -9.61 -13.21
N VAL A 19 -23.42 -9.69 -12.33
CA VAL A 19 -22.44 -10.81 -12.30
C VAL A 19 -22.93 -12.00 -11.45
N MET A 20 -23.93 -11.79 -10.58
CA MET A 20 -24.38 -12.81 -9.61
C MET A 20 -25.41 -13.83 -10.14
N THR A 21 -25.87 -13.74 -11.36
CA THR A 21 -26.95 -14.64 -11.87
C THR A 21 -26.48 -15.77 -12.79
N ALA A 22 -25.20 -15.96 -13.02
CA ALA A 22 -24.70 -16.94 -14.00
C ALA A 22 -23.94 -18.14 -13.45
N SER A 23 -23.87 -18.38 -12.13
CA SER A 23 -23.06 -19.51 -11.60
C SER A 23 -23.69 -20.30 -10.46
N ALA A 24 -24.97 -20.67 -10.61
CA ALA A 24 -25.57 -21.71 -9.77
C ALA A 24 -25.62 -23.00 -10.56
N LEU A 25 -24.51 -23.67 -10.74
CA LEU A 25 -24.35 -25.10 -11.04
C LEU A 25 -22.90 -25.41 -11.42
N THR A 26 -22.02 -25.55 -10.45
CA THR A 26 -20.78 -26.31 -10.65
C THR A 26 -20.46 -27.12 -9.39
N THR A 27 -20.31 -28.40 -9.62
CA THR A 27 -19.74 -29.45 -8.79
C THR A 27 -18.70 -28.95 -7.81
N VAL A 28 -18.80 -29.45 -6.57
CA VAL A 28 -17.73 -29.35 -5.54
C VAL A 28 -16.49 -30.04 -6.12
N ASN A 29 -15.69 -29.30 -6.86
CA ASN A 29 -14.32 -29.70 -7.11
C ASN A 29 -13.51 -29.32 -5.88
N ALA A 30 -12.72 -30.23 -5.35
CA ALA A 30 -11.72 -29.95 -4.35
C ALA A 30 -10.91 -28.74 -4.84
N GLN A 31 -10.94 -27.66 -4.08
CA GLN A 31 -10.22 -26.44 -4.38
C GLN A 31 -8.74 -26.82 -4.35
N GLU A 32 -8.08 -26.83 -5.51
CA GLU A 32 -6.62 -26.90 -5.55
C GLU A 32 -6.08 -25.80 -4.67
N ALA A 33 -5.14 -26.12 -3.79
CA ALA A 33 -4.52 -25.14 -2.92
C ALA A 33 -3.88 -24.08 -3.80
N ASP A 34 -4.46 -22.88 -3.82
CA ASP A 34 -3.91 -21.74 -4.53
C ASP A 34 -2.67 -21.26 -3.77
N ASN A 35 -1.51 -21.65 -4.26
CA ASN A 35 -0.21 -21.26 -3.73
C ASN A 35 0.21 -19.85 -4.16
N THR A 36 -0.70 -19.03 -4.69
CA THR A 36 -0.43 -17.66 -5.09
C THR A 36 -0.03 -16.82 -3.87
N THR A 37 1.17 -16.30 -3.86
CA THR A 37 1.62 -15.36 -2.83
C THR A 37 1.23 -13.96 -3.25
N TYR A 38 0.36 -13.33 -2.48
CA TYR A 38 -0.03 -11.94 -2.68
C TYR A 38 0.94 -11.03 -1.92
N ALA A 39 1.62 -10.13 -2.64
CA ALA A 39 2.51 -9.14 -2.06
C ALA A 39 2.08 -7.73 -2.47
N PRO A 40 2.17 -6.73 -1.58
CA PRO A 40 1.90 -5.34 -1.93
C PRO A 40 2.90 -4.83 -2.97
N ALA A 41 2.57 -3.71 -3.60
CA ALA A 41 3.50 -3.02 -4.49
C ALA A 41 4.83 -2.75 -3.77
N GLU A 42 5.94 -2.95 -4.48
CA GLU A 42 7.25 -2.63 -3.95
C GLU A 42 7.38 -1.14 -3.64
N ALA A 43 8.03 -0.80 -2.53
CA ALA A 43 8.22 0.57 -2.11
C ALA A 43 8.85 1.43 -3.23
N ASN A 44 9.81 0.88 -3.97
CA ASN A 44 10.48 1.60 -5.05
C ASN A 44 9.53 2.05 -6.18
N SER A 45 8.50 1.28 -6.49
CA SER A 45 7.51 1.63 -7.52
C SER A 45 6.43 2.59 -7.01
N TRP A 46 6.31 2.71 -5.69
CA TRP A 46 5.29 3.53 -5.04
C TRP A 46 5.54 5.03 -5.17
N TRP A 47 6.80 5.45 -5.00
CA TRP A 47 7.15 6.85 -4.83
C TRP A 47 6.87 7.70 -6.05
N ARG A 48 6.33 8.90 -5.81
CA ARG A 48 6.11 9.94 -6.81
C ARG A 48 6.79 11.22 -6.36
N GLY A 49 7.57 11.83 -7.23
CA GLY A 49 8.25 13.09 -6.93
C GLY A 49 7.28 14.26 -6.84
N GLU A 50 7.49 15.11 -5.86
CA GLU A 50 6.72 16.33 -5.67
C GLU A 50 7.45 17.54 -6.26
N GLU A 51 6.68 18.56 -6.63
CA GLU A 51 7.21 19.79 -7.19
C GLU A 51 7.97 20.60 -6.13
N VAL A 52 9.11 21.17 -6.52
CA VAL A 52 9.84 22.17 -5.71
C VAL A 52 9.13 23.50 -5.82
N THR A 53 8.52 23.92 -4.72
CA THR A 53 7.66 25.13 -4.69
C THR A 53 8.42 26.42 -4.38
N GLY A 54 9.71 26.35 -4.09
CA GLY A 54 10.53 27.50 -3.61
C GLY A 54 10.23 27.92 -2.16
N LYS A 55 9.27 27.25 -1.50
CA LYS A 55 8.99 27.39 -0.07
C LYS A 55 9.73 26.30 0.69
N GLU A 56 9.84 26.45 2.01
CA GLU A 56 10.35 25.38 2.85
C GLU A 56 9.45 24.12 2.72
N GLN A 57 10.08 22.98 2.44
CA GLN A 57 9.44 21.68 2.27
C GLN A 57 10.19 20.64 3.09
N GLN A 58 9.45 19.73 3.71
CA GLN A 58 10.02 18.53 4.32
C GLN A 58 9.92 17.39 3.32
N VAL A 59 11.06 16.80 2.97
CA VAL A 59 11.14 15.77 1.93
C VAL A 59 12.10 14.65 2.31
N TYR A 60 11.75 13.43 1.90
CA TYR A 60 12.74 12.36 1.76
C TYR A 60 13.33 12.46 0.37
N VAL A 61 14.65 12.39 0.26
CA VAL A 61 15.37 12.47 -1.02
C VAL A 61 15.65 11.06 -1.50
N TYR A 62 15.01 10.65 -2.59
CA TYR A 62 15.11 9.30 -3.14
C TYR A 62 15.86 9.32 -4.48
N ASN A 63 16.92 8.55 -4.60
CA ASN A 63 17.67 8.38 -5.86
C ASN A 63 17.05 7.25 -6.70
N VAL A 64 16.69 7.56 -7.94
CA VAL A 64 15.96 6.63 -8.82
C VAL A 64 16.85 5.49 -9.29
N GLY A 65 18.06 5.78 -9.76
CA GLY A 65 18.95 4.78 -10.34
C GLY A 65 19.49 3.78 -9.32
N ALA A 66 19.83 4.26 -8.13
CA ALA A 66 20.31 3.40 -7.05
C ALA A 66 19.18 2.74 -6.23
N GLY A 67 17.96 3.27 -6.31
CA GLY A 67 16.82 2.77 -5.54
C GLY A 67 16.97 2.97 -4.03
N ILE A 68 17.58 4.09 -3.60
CA ILE A 68 17.90 4.36 -2.20
C ILE A 68 17.43 5.75 -1.75
N PHE A 69 17.29 5.91 -0.45
CA PHE A 69 17.08 7.21 0.20
C PHE A 69 18.40 7.79 0.67
N VAL A 70 18.53 9.11 0.55
CA VAL A 70 19.65 9.86 1.13
C VAL A 70 19.40 9.98 2.64
N THR A 71 20.35 9.49 3.44
CA THR A 71 20.35 9.54 4.90
C THR A 71 21.33 10.60 5.41
N THR A 72 21.52 10.68 6.72
CA THR A 72 22.59 11.46 7.34
C THR A 72 23.95 10.74 7.33
N ASP A 73 23.98 9.49 6.89
CA ASP A 73 25.22 8.75 6.67
C ASP A 73 25.82 9.11 5.31
N ASP A 74 27.15 9.19 5.25
CA ASP A 74 27.87 9.49 4.00
C ASP A 74 27.99 8.27 3.06
N THR A 75 27.38 7.14 3.43
CA THR A 75 27.35 5.91 2.61
C THR A 75 25.94 5.65 2.09
N PRO A 76 25.71 5.67 0.76
CA PRO A 76 24.40 5.47 0.18
C PRO A 76 24.01 3.99 0.21
N SER A 77 23.16 3.58 1.16
CA SER A 77 22.73 2.18 1.30
C SER A 77 21.28 1.98 1.70
N GLU A 78 20.59 3.04 2.14
CA GLU A 78 19.28 2.91 2.75
C GLU A 78 18.15 2.75 1.70
N LYS A 79 17.42 1.65 1.76
CA LYS A 79 16.29 1.34 0.87
C LYS A 79 14.93 1.52 1.55
N ASN A 80 14.92 1.58 2.88
CA ASN A 80 13.69 1.70 3.66
C ASN A 80 13.45 3.14 4.05
N ILE A 81 12.31 3.71 3.64
CA ILE A 81 11.91 5.07 4.00
C ILE A 81 11.78 5.28 5.51
N ASP A 82 11.57 4.23 6.29
CA ASP A 82 11.46 4.35 7.76
C ASP A 82 12.76 4.79 8.42
N ASN A 83 13.88 4.45 7.81
CA ASN A 83 15.23 4.83 8.26
C ASN A 83 15.78 6.05 7.51
N ALA A 84 15.05 6.54 6.51
CA ALA A 84 15.49 7.65 5.69
C ALA A 84 15.48 8.98 6.48
N ALA A 85 16.43 9.86 6.16
CA ALA A 85 16.45 11.21 6.72
C ALA A 85 15.33 12.08 6.11
N LEU A 86 14.62 12.80 6.97
CA LEU A 86 13.66 13.80 6.56
C LEU A 86 14.38 15.16 6.43
N TRP A 87 14.62 15.55 5.20
CA TRP A 87 15.35 16.77 4.87
C TRP A 87 14.43 17.98 4.82
N SER A 88 14.87 19.08 5.41
CA SER A 88 14.30 20.40 5.14
C SER A 88 14.95 20.95 3.88
N LEU A 89 14.15 21.16 2.84
CA LEU A 89 14.53 21.83 1.62
C LEU A 89 14.10 23.30 1.69
N SER A 90 15.06 24.20 1.79
CA SER A 90 14.82 25.64 1.83
C SER A 90 15.92 26.36 1.05
N ASN A 91 15.55 27.35 0.25
CA ASN A 91 16.51 28.11 -0.58
C ASN A 91 17.45 27.22 -1.42
N ASN A 92 16.91 26.11 -1.93
CA ASN A 92 17.65 25.10 -2.69
C ASN A 92 18.80 24.42 -1.93
N GLN A 93 18.74 24.42 -0.61
CA GLN A 93 19.66 23.73 0.30
C GLN A 93 18.92 22.67 1.08
N PHE A 94 19.62 21.57 1.38
CA PHE A 94 19.08 20.47 2.19
C PHE A 94 19.74 20.43 3.55
N SER A 95 18.93 20.38 4.62
CA SER A 95 19.40 20.22 5.98
C SER A 95 18.56 19.19 6.76
N CYS A 96 19.21 18.41 7.63
CA CYS A 96 18.58 17.50 8.54
C CYS A 96 19.31 17.56 9.89
N GLY A 97 18.77 18.31 10.86
CA GLY A 97 19.51 18.71 12.05
C GLY A 97 20.77 19.50 11.66
N ASP A 98 21.93 19.01 12.08
CA ASP A 98 23.22 19.61 11.77
C ASP A 98 23.81 19.12 10.44
N TYR A 99 23.19 18.16 9.77
CA TYR A 99 23.67 17.57 8.52
C TYR A 99 23.20 18.35 7.30
N HIS A 100 24.05 18.42 6.27
CA HIS A 100 23.76 19.05 4.98
C HIS A 100 24.21 18.16 3.83
N ILE A 101 23.49 18.23 2.70
CA ILE A 101 23.96 17.67 1.44
C ILE A 101 24.93 18.67 0.81
N ASN A 102 26.19 18.30 0.69
CA ASN A 102 27.23 19.19 0.20
C ASN A 102 27.92 18.67 -1.06
N MET A 103 28.25 19.63 -1.94
CA MET A 103 29.08 19.41 -3.12
C MET A 103 30.04 20.58 -3.30
N TRP A 104 31.34 20.32 -3.37
CA TRP A 104 32.36 21.38 -3.55
C TRP A 104 33.49 20.90 -4.43
N SER A 105 34.30 21.84 -4.94
CA SER A 105 35.53 21.54 -5.67
C SER A 105 36.75 22.03 -4.91
N ALA A 106 37.85 21.25 -4.93
CA ALA A 106 39.14 21.72 -4.46
C ALA A 106 39.88 22.47 -5.58
N ALA A 107 40.57 23.56 -5.24
CA ALA A 107 41.45 24.27 -6.15
C ALA A 107 42.70 23.45 -6.48
N GLY A 108 43.08 23.37 -7.77
CA GLY A 108 44.29 22.69 -8.24
C GLY A 108 44.19 22.23 -9.70
N ALA A 109 45.30 21.79 -10.26
CA ALA A 109 45.31 21.20 -11.61
C ALA A 109 44.45 19.93 -11.64
N GLY A 110 43.37 19.94 -12.45
CA GLY A 110 42.43 18.82 -12.56
C GLY A 110 41.24 18.84 -11.60
N ARG A 111 40.92 19.98 -11.01
CA ARG A 111 39.78 20.26 -10.13
C ARG A 111 39.01 19.03 -9.67
N LYS A 112 39.29 18.57 -8.48
CA LYS A 112 38.61 17.42 -7.87
C LYS A 112 37.29 17.91 -7.24
N TRP A 113 36.18 17.25 -7.58
CA TRP A 113 34.88 17.46 -6.95
C TRP A 113 34.68 16.47 -5.82
N TYR A 114 34.11 16.96 -4.75
CA TYR A 114 33.76 16.20 -3.57
C TYR A 114 32.27 16.34 -3.30
N THR A 115 31.68 15.30 -2.79
CA THR A 115 30.31 15.25 -2.31
C THR A 115 30.30 14.54 -0.99
N ALA A 116 29.52 15.02 -0.05
CA ALA A 116 29.38 14.40 1.26
C ALA A 116 28.05 14.82 1.92
N ILE A 117 27.58 13.98 2.80
CA ILE A 117 26.62 14.32 3.82
C ILE A 117 27.44 14.65 5.07
N ASN A 118 27.47 15.91 5.47
CA ASN A 118 28.33 16.33 6.57
C ASN A 118 27.61 17.15 7.63
N THR A 119 28.25 17.28 8.79
CA THR A 119 27.78 18.02 9.97
C THR A 119 28.29 19.45 10.02
N ASP A 120 28.66 20.04 8.89
CA ASP A 120 29.06 21.44 8.89
C ASP A 120 27.84 22.31 9.24
N THR A 121 27.76 22.75 10.47
CA THR A 121 26.67 23.56 11.02
C THR A 121 26.65 24.98 10.45
N ASP A 122 27.67 25.34 9.68
CA ASP A 122 27.73 26.62 8.96
C ASP A 122 26.78 26.55 7.76
N LYS A 123 25.56 27.06 7.94
CA LYS A 123 24.54 27.11 6.88
C LYS A 123 25.02 27.85 5.64
N ASP A 124 25.99 28.75 5.79
CA ASP A 124 26.61 29.48 4.67
C ASP A 124 27.48 28.58 3.79
N LYS A 125 27.87 27.40 4.30
CA LYS A 125 28.63 26.41 3.54
C LYS A 125 27.78 25.31 2.90
N ALA A 126 26.51 25.17 3.29
CA ALA A 126 25.60 24.23 2.64
C ALA A 126 25.48 24.54 1.14
N THR A 127 25.49 23.51 0.31
CA THR A 127 25.41 23.72 -1.14
C THR A 127 24.03 24.22 -1.54
N VAL A 128 24.00 25.36 -2.23
CA VAL A 128 22.83 25.81 -2.99
C VAL A 128 22.83 25.09 -4.33
N PHE A 129 21.85 24.18 -4.52
CA PHE A 129 21.73 23.41 -5.76
C PHE A 129 20.90 24.15 -6.81
N ASN A 130 21.25 23.97 -8.07
CA ASN A 130 20.35 24.25 -9.17
C ASN A 130 19.57 22.95 -9.46
N PHE A 131 18.24 23.04 -9.50
CA PHE A 131 17.37 21.92 -9.88
C PHE A 131 17.18 21.92 -11.40
N VAL A 132 17.67 20.87 -12.03
CA VAL A 132 17.45 20.60 -13.45
C VAL A 132 16.42 19.49 -13.54
N THR A 133 15.47 19.59 -14.48
CA THR A 133 14.47 18.55 -14.70
C THR A 133 15.16 17.19 -14.94
N GLY A 134 14.74 16.18 -14.20
CA GLY A 134 15.26 14.82 -14.34
C GLY A 134 14.59 14.06 -15.49
N ASP A 135 15.03 12.85 -15.69
CA ASP A 135 14.55 12.00 -16.80
C ASP A 135 13.33 11.14 -16.41
N THR A 136 13.07 10.95 -15.11
CA THR A 136 12.03 10.05 -14.57
C THR A 136 10.70 10.77 -14.36
N GLN A 137 10.18 11.45 -15.38
CA GLN A 137 8.95 12.25 -15.28
C GLN A 137 7.66 11.41 -15.22
N ASP A 138 7.71 10.14 -15.57
CA ASP A 138 6.61 9.18 -15.42
C ASP A 138 6.25 8.91 -13.95
N ARG A 139 7.16 9.24 -13.03
CA ARG A 139 6.99 9.15 -11.58
C ARG A 139 6.71 10.49 -10.90
N GLY A 140 6.18 11.47 -11.63
CA GLY A 140 5.96 12.83 -11.14
C GLY A 140 7.16 13.74 -11.41
N PHE A 141 7.44 14.69 -10.53
CA PHE A 141 8.57 15.59 -10.69
C PHE A 141 9.88 14.92 -10.27
N SER A 142 10.82 14.80 -11.17
CA SER A 142 12.18 14.37 -10.86
C SER A 142 13.19 15.50 -11.13
N TYR A 143 14.27 15.50 -10.37
CA TYR A 143 15.27 16.57 -10.42
C TYR A 143 16.69 16.01 -10.37
N LYS A 144 17.56 16.66 -11.14
CA LYS A 144 19.01 16.52 -11.00
C LYS A 144 19.53 17.69 -10.18
N LEU A 145 20.23 17.38 -9.10
CA LEU A 145 20.83 18.39 -8.21
C LEU A 145 22.19 18.78 -8.77
N SER A 146 22.33 19.99 -9.28
CA SER A 146 23.58 20.44 -9.90
C SER A 146 24.17 21.65 -9.19
N LYS A 147 25.51 21.75 -9.27
CA LYS A 147 26.29 22.91 -8.88
C LYS A 147 27.22 23.34 -10.01
N THR A 148 27.26 24.63 -10.26
CA THR A 148 28.17 25.22 -11.26
C THR A 148 29.17 26.12 -10.57
N GLU A 149 30.45 25.92 -10.82
CA GLU A 149 31.53 26.75 -10.33
C GLU A 149 32.39 27.30 -11.49
N GLY A 150 32.79 28.56 -11.39
CA GLY A 150 33.66 29.20 -12.36
C GLY A 150 35.13 29.08 -11.98
N TRP A 151 36.02 28.89 -12.98
CA TRP A 151 37.47 28.97 -12.83
C TRP A 151 38.13 29.36 -14.16
N LEU A 152 38.98 30.36 -14.14
CA LEU A 152 39.75 30.84 -15.31
C LEU A 152 38.89 30.93 -16.60
N MET A 153 37.79 31.68 -16.52
CA MET A 153 36.83 31.92 -17.62
C MET A 153 36.06 30.65 -18.09
N SER A 154 36.16 29.54 -17.40
CA SER A 154 35.39 28.35 -17.67
C SER A 154 34.40 28.07 -16.56
N LEU A 155 33.20 27.60 -16.93
CA LEU A 155 32.17 27.11 -16.01
C LEU A 155 32.18 25.59 -15.99
N PHE A 156 32.14 25.01 -14.82
CA PHE A 156 32.09 23.58 -14.60
C PHE A 156 30.84 23.21 -13.85
N THR A 157 29.95 22.45 -14.48
CA THR A 157 28.74 21.91 -13.83
C THR A 157 28.97 20.45 -13.42
N ARG A 158 28.52 20.09 -12.24
CA ARG A 158 28.49 18.73 -11.73
C ARG A 158 27.12 18.42 -11.14
N TYR A 159 26.74 17.18 -11.21
CA TYR A 159 25.51 16.65 -10.68
C TYR A 159 25.80 15.82 -9.44
N PHE A 160 25.05 16.04 -8.37
CA PHE A 160 25.09 15.15 -7.20
C PHE A 160 24.65 13.78 -7.65
N ASN A 161 25.47 12.76 -7.38
CA ASN A 161 25.32 11.42 -7.94
C ASN A 161 25.51 10.38 -6.84
N VAL A 162 24.75 9.31 -6.94
CA VAL A 162 24.90 8.12 -6.10
C VAL A 162 25.70 7.08 -6.88
N ASP A 163 26.83 6.68 -6.36
CA ASP A 163 27.63 5.55 -6.85
C ASP A 163 27.40 4.35 -5.91
N VAL A 164 28.01 3.21 -6.16
CA VAL A 164 27.76 1.94 -5.44
C VAL A 164 27.94 2.08 -3.93
N ASP A 165 28.93 2.84 -3.49
CA ASP A 165 29.32 2.94 -2.06
C ASP A 165 29.57 4.37 -1.58
N LYS A 166 29.30 5.37 -2.41
CA LYS A 166 29.58 6.80 -2.08
C LYS A 166 28.76 7.77 -2.91
N TYR A 167 28.69 8.98 -2.40
CA TYR A 167 28.21 10.12 -3.16
C TYR A 167 29.35 10.71 -3.99
N THR A 168 29.05 11.12 -5.22
CA THR A 168 30.02 11.67 -6.17
C THR A 168 29.47 12.89 -6.92
N GLY A 169 30.37 13.64 -7.59
CA GLY A 169 29.99 14.71 -8.49
C GLY A 169 30.14 14.27 -9.96
N ALA A 170 29.07 13.83 -10.61
CA ALA A 170 29.08 13.36 -11.99
C ALA A 170 29.19 14.52 -12.99
N GLN A 171 29.85 14.28 -14.14
CA GLN A 171 29.93 15.23 -15.26
C GLN A 171 28.74 15.08 -16.21
N THR A 172 28.19 13.91 -16.30
CA THR A 172 27.11 13.54 -17.22
C THR A 172 25.84 13.23 -16.45
N MET A 173 24.73 13.46 -17.10
CA MET A 173 23.41 13.09 -16.57
C MET A 173 23.22 11.57 -16.71
N SER A 174 22.60 10.95 -15.71
CA SER A 174 22.20 9.54 -15.66
C SER A 174 21.06 9.37 -14.67
N GLU A 175 20.51 8.17 -14.57
CA GLU A 175 19.52 7.80 -13.55
C GLU A 175 20.09 7.89 -12.13
N TYR A 176 21.40 7.72 -11.93
CA TYR A 176 22.09 7.81 -10.64
C TYR A 176 22.24 9.23 -10.11
N ASN A 177 21.89 10.24 -10.89
CA ASN A 177 21.74 11.61 -10.42
C ASN A 177 20.33 12.17 -10.59
N ASP A 178 19.35 11.28 -10.75
CA ASP A 178 17.93 11.59 -10.83
C ASP A 178 17.26 11.33 -9.47
N PHE A 179 16.62 12.36 -8.90
CA PHE A 179 16.06 12.33 -7.56
C PHE A 179 14.58 12.68 -7.56
N LEU A 180 13.82 11.94 -6.75
CA LEU A 180 12.45 12.28 -6.37
C LEU A 180 12.46 12.88 -4.96
N PHE A 181 11.67 13.92 -4.75
CA PHE A 181 11.40 14.47 -3.43
C PHE A 181 10.06 13.93 -2.94
N ILE A 182 10.09 13.13 -1.89
CA ILE A 182 8.96 12.37 -1.39
C ILE A 182 8.44 13.04 -0.12
N SER A 183 7.17 13.44 -0.09
CA SER A 183 6.60 14.04 1.13
C SER A 183 6.33 13.01 2.22
N PRO A 184 6.29 13.45 3.51
CA PRO A 184 5.87 12.60 4.63
C PRO A 184 4.49 11.95 4.42
N LYS A 185 3.59 12.62 3.69
CA LYS A 185 2.26 12.08 3.36
C LYS A 185 2.33 10.80 2.52
N GLN A 186 3.31 10.70 1.62
CA GLN A 186 3.48 9.48 0.82
C GLN A 186 3.95 8.31 1.68
N LYS A 187 4.83 8.54 2.65
CA LYS A 187 5.25 7.54 3.64
C LYS A 187 4.05 7.00 4.42
N GLU A 188 3.21 7.89 4.95
CA GLU A 188 2.00 7.52 5.69
C GLU A 188 1.01 6.74 4.79
N ALA A 189 0.84 7.19 3.55
CA ALA A 189 -0.02 6.53 2.58
C ALA A 189 0.47 5.11 2.24
N TYR A 190 1.79 4.92 2.08
CA TYR A 190 2.39 3.61 1.84
C TYR A 190 2.18 2.66 3.01
N SER A 191 2.40 3.13 4.22
CA SER A 191 2.16 2.34 5.44
C SER A 191 0.71 1.89 5.54
N THR A 192 -0.24 2.81 5.29
CA THR A 192 -1.68 2.50 5.29
C THR A 192 -2.05 1.48 4.20
N TYR A 193 -1.56 1.67 2.97
CA TYR A 193 -1.79 0.74 1.87
C TYR A 193 -1.25 -0.65 2.17
N SER A 194 0.00 -0.73 2.65
CA SER A 194 0.66 -2.01 2.95
C SER A 194 -0.07 -2.77 4.06
N ALA A 195 -0.56 -2.06 5.08
CA ALA A 195 -1.34 -2.66 6.15
C ALA A 195 -2.68 -3.23 5.64
N LEU A 196 -3.42 -2.47 4.83
CA LEU A 196 -4.68 -2.92 4.22
C LEU A 196 -4.46 -4.09 3.27
N TYR A 197 -3.42 -4.04 2.45
CA TYR A 197 -3.09 -5.12 1.53
C TYR A 197 -2.74 -6.41 2.27
N LYS A 198 -1.96 -6.29 3.35
CA LYS A 198 -1.63 -7.43 4.22
C LYS A 198 -2.89 -8.02 4.85
N GLU A 199 -3.75 -7.19 5.44
CA GLU A 199 -5.02 -7.64 6.02
C GLU A 199 -5.88 -8.36 4.97
N ALA A 200 -6.02 -7.80 3.77
CA ALA A 200 -6.75 -8.41 2.67
C ALA A 200 -6.14 -9.76 2.23
N SER A 201 -4.81 -9.83 2.14
CA SER A 201 -4.11 -11.06 1.76
C SER A 201 -4.28 -12.18 2.78
N GLU A 202 -4.28 -11.87 4.08
CA GLU A 202 -4.51 -12.84 5.16
C GLU A 202 -5.93 -13.43 5.10
N LEU A 203 -6.91 -12.69 4.61
CA LEU A 203 -8.28 -13.19 4.43
C LEU A 203 -8.38 -14.29 3.34
N THR A 204 -7.44 -14.38 2.42
CA THR A 204 -7.48 -15.40 1.34
C THR A 204 -7.40 -16.84 1.85
N SER A 205 -6.86 -17.05 3.05
CA SER A 205 -6.77 -18.38 3.70
C SER A 205 -7.96 -18.71 4.59
N ASN A 206 -8.99 -17.86 4.66
CA ASN A 206 -10.13 -18.09 5.52
C ASN A 206 -11.19 -18.95 4.83
N GLU A 207 -11.27 -20.22 5.21
CA GLU A 207 -12.18 -21.23 4.64
C GLU A 207 -13.68 -20.91 4.79
N LYS A 208 -14.05 -19.93 5.65
CA LYS A 208 -15.45 -19.54 5.85
C LYS A 208 -15.94 -18.51 4.83
N ILE A 209 -15.07 -17.96 4.03
CA ILE A 209 -15.42 -16.99 2.98
C ILE A 209 -16.06 -17.76 1.82
N SER A 210 -17.16 -17.23 1.25
CA SER A 210 -17.76 -17.83 0.05
C SER A 210 -16.80 -17.78 -1.14
N THR A 211 -16.87 -18.76 -2.02
CA THR A 211 -16.05 -18.82 -3.23
C THR A 211 -16.16 -17.54 -4.08
N SER A 212 -17.35 -16.94 -4.15
CA SER A 212 -17.56 -15.69 -4.89
C SER A 212 -16.77 -14.53 -4.29
N LEU A 213 -16.85 -14.31 -2.97
CA LEU A 213 -16.12 -13.25 -2.28
C LEU A 213 -14.61 -13.49 -2.30
N LEU A 214 -14.19 -14.75 -2.19
CA LEU A 214 -12.78 -15.12 -2.29
C LEU A 214 -12.20 -14.80 -3.66
N ASN A 215 -12.94 -15.08 -4.74
CA ASN A 215 -12.50 -14.74 -6.09
C ASN A 215 -12.42 -13.22 -6.31
N GLN A 216 -13.39 -12.44 -5.82
CA GLN A 216 -13.34 -10.97 -5.86
C GLN A 216 -12.13 -10.43 -5.08
N LEU A 217 -11.87 -10.97 -3.88
CA LEU A 217 -10.71 -10.60 -3.08
C LEU A 217 -9.39 -10.84 -3.84
N LYS A 218 -9.23 -12.00 -4.47
CA LYS A 218 -8.05 -12.35 -5.27
C LYS A 218 -7.87 -11.43 -6.48
N GLU A 219 -8.94 -11.07 -7.17
CA GLU A 219 -8.92 -10.12 -8.28
C GLU A 219 -8.49 -8.72 -7.81
N ILE A 220 -9.04 -8.25 -6.68
CA ILE A 220 -8.67 -6.97 -6.08
C ILE A 220 -7.20 -6.97 -5.63
N LEU A 221 -6.72 -8.01 -4.98
CA LEU A 221 -5.32 -8.12 -4.59
C LEU A 221 -4.39 -8.08 -5.81
N THR A 222 -4.75 -8.77 -6.88
CA THR A 222 -3.97 -8.77 -8.13
C THR A 222 -3.94 -7.39 -8.77
N SER A 223 -5.08 -6.71 -8.86
CA SER A 223 -5.18 -5.39 -9.49
C SER A 223 -4.51 -4.28 -8.67
N THR A 224 -4.53 -4.40 -7.33
CA THR A 224 -3.92 -3.41 -6.43
C THR A 224 -2.44 -3.67 -6.14
N ALA A 225 -1.88 -4.81 -6.55
CA ALA A 225 -0.45 -5.14 -6.37
C ALA A 225 0.50 -4.17 -7.08
N THR A 226 0.05 -3.44 -8.09
CA THR A 226 0.81 -2.42 -8.82
C THR A 226 0.49 -0.99 -8.39
N ALA A 227 -0.12 -0.82 -7.21
CA ALA A 227 -0.47 0.49 -6.69
C ALA A 227 0.75 1.40 -6.53
N ASN A 228 0.52 2.70 -6.65
CA ASN A 228 1.50 3.74 -6.38
C ASN A 228 0.79 4.94 -5.72
N TYR A 229 1.56 5.94 -5.29
CA TYR A 229 0.97 7.10 -4.61
C TYR A 229 -0.10 7.82 -5.45
N GLY A 230 0.06 7.89 -6.76
CA GLY A 230 -0.93 8.49 -7.66
C GLY A 230 -2.27 7.73 -7.72
N THR A 231 -2.25 6.41 -7.50
CA THR A 231 -3.45 5.56 -7.48
C THR A 231 -3.92 5.20 -6.06
N TYR A 232 -3.22 5.67 -5.04
CA TYR A 232 -3.43 5.30 -3.63
C TYR A 232 -4.87 5.43 -3.16
N THR A 233 -5.50 6.57 -3.41
CA THR A 233 -6.86 6.85 -2.89
C THR A 233 -7.87 5.83 -3.40
N ALA A 234 -7.82 5.49 -4.69
CA ALA A 234 -8.72 4.50 -5.29
C ALA A 234 -8.44 3.10 -4.74
N ASN A 235 -7.16 2.69 -4.69
CA ASN A 235 -6.75 1.38 -4.21
C ASN A 235 -7.06 1.18 -2.72
N LYS A 236 -6.85 2.22 -1.90
CA LYS A 236 -7.24 2.22 -0.48
C LYS A 236 -8.73 1.94 -0.31
N THR A 237 -9.58 2.69 -1.03
CA THR A 237 -11.03 2.51 -0.96
C THR A 237 -11.43 1.10 -1.38
N THR A 238 -10.88 0.59 -2.48
CA THR A 238 -11.20 -0.74 -2.98
C THR A 238 -10.82 -1.84 -1.97
N LEU A 239 -9.63 -1.74 -1.36
CA LEU A 239 -9.20 -2.69 -0.33
C LEU A 239 -10.06 -2.60 0.94
N GLN A 240 -10.40 -1.39 1.38
CA GLN A 240 -11.27 -1.19 2.54
C GLN A 240 -12.66 -1.78 2.32
N ASP A 241 -13.26 -1.53 1.15
CA ASP A 241 -14.60 -2.00 0.81
C ASP A 241 -14.69 -3.53 0.80
N ILE A 242 -13.73 -4.22 0.19
CA ILE A 242 -13.74 -5.70 0.17
C ILE A 242 -13.47 -6.30 1.55
N ILE A 243 -12.58 -5.71 2.35
CA ILE A 243 -12.32 -6.15 3.72
C ILE A 243 -13.58 -6.01 4.57
N GLU A 244 -14.29 -4.89 4.47
CA GLU A 244 -15.52 -4.64 5.21
C GLU A 244 -16.65 -5.58 4.78
N GLU A 245 -16.79 -5.83 3.47
CA GLU A 245 -17.77 -6.78 2.92
C GLU A 245 -17.52 -8.19 3.46
N ILE A 246 -16.27 -8.65 3.44
CA ILE A 246 -15.89 -9.96 3.97
C ILE A 246 -16.14 -10.06 5.49
N LYS A 247 -15.75 -9.05 6.26
CA LYS A 247 -16.02 -9.01 7.71
C LYS A 247 -17.53 -9.06 7.99
N THR A 248 -18.31 -8.32 7.24
CA THR A 248 -19.78 -8.33 7.34
C THR A 248 -20.34 -9.73 7.00
N TYR A 249 -19.86 -10.35 5.94
CA TYR A 249 -20.24 -11.70 5.57
C TYR A 249 -19.92 -12.70 6.68
N LEU A 250 -18.71 -12.68 7.22
CA LEU A 250 -18.28 -13.58 8.30
C LEU A 250 -19.08 -13.41 9.58
N ASN A 251 -19.44 -12.16 9.93
CA ASN A 251 -20.27 -11.87 11.11
C ASN A 251 -21.73 -12.34 10.93
N ASN A 252 -22.24 -12.29 9.70
CA ASN A 252 -23.62 -12.69 9.40
C ASN A 252 -23.76 -14.17 9.00
N THR A 253 -22.63 -14.85 8.74
CA THR A 253 -22.66 -16.28 8.42
C THR A 253 -22.85 -17.06 9.72
N PRO A 254 -23.96 -17.81 9.90
CA PRO A 254 -24.18 -18.55 11.12
C PRO A 254 -23.08 -19.59 11.32
N THR A 255 -22.25 -19.41 12.34
CA THR A 255 -21.34 -20.44 12.82
C THR A 255 -22.19 -21.53 13.47
N GLY A 256 -22.61 -22.50 12.68
CA GLY A 256 -23.40 -23.67 13.05
C GLY A 256 -24.01 -23.69 14.46
N ILE A 257 -25.35 -23.62 14.55
CA ILE A 257 -26.16 -23.67 15.77
C ILE A 257 -26.24 -22.33 16.50
N ASP A 258 -26.58 -21.24 15.81
CA ASP A 258 -27.03 -20.02 16.47
C ASP A 258 -28.56 -19.89 16.41
N ASN A 259 -29.12 -19.81 17.62
CA ASN A 259 -30.46 -19.34 17.94
C ASN A 259 -31.59 -19.71 16.99
N ILE A 260 -32.18 -20.85 17.28
CA ILE A 260 -33.56 -21.07 16.89
C ILE A 260 -34.39 -19.94 17.51
N ASN A 261 -34.61 -18.89 16.73
CA ASN A 261 -35.55 -17.85 17.09
C ASN A 261 -36.92 -18.51 17.31
N ALA A 262 -37.38 -18.55 18.53
CA ALA A 262 -38.59 -19.25 18.96
C ALA A 262 -39.91 -18.64 18.41
N ASN A 263 -39.83 -17.84 17.34
CA ASN A 263 -40.95 -17.13 16.71
C ASN A 263 -41.52 -17.82 15.46
N SER A 264 -41.16 -19.07 15.14
CA SER A 264 -41.93 -19.79 14.14
C SER A 264 -43.16 -20.43 14.80
N SER A 265 -44.31 -20.19 14.26
CA SER A 265 -45.60 -20.84 14.67
C SER A 265 -45.58 -22.36 14.48
N ALA A 266 -44.51 -22.93 13.95
CA ALA A 266 -44.33 -24.34 13.76
C ALA A 266 -44.05 -25.07 15.09
N LYS A 267 -44.85 -26.08 15.43
CA LYS A 267 -44.71 -26.89 16.65
C LYS A 267 -43.79 -28.09 16.37
N ALA A 268 -43.10 -28.56 17.43
CA ALA A 268 -42.37 -29.79 17.34
C ALA A 268 -43.35 -30.99 17.14
N GLU A 269 -43.20 -31.72 16.06
CA GLU A 269 -44.04 -32.86 15.72
C GLU A 269 -43.41 -34.18 16.22
N THR A 270 -42.10 -34.33 16.04
CA THR A 270 -41.37 -35.51 16.45
C THR A 270 -39.97 -35.17 16.87
N ILE A 271 -39.51 -35.77 17.97
CA ILE A 271 -38.19 -35.57 18.55
C ILE A 271 -37.40 -36.86 18.45
N PHE A 272 -36.17 -36.78 17.97
CA PHE A 272 -35.24 -37.92 17.88
C PHE A 272 -33.94 -37.61 18.62
N SER A 273 -33.36 -38.64 19.21
CA SER A 273 -31.96 -38.57 19.67
C SER A 273 -30.99 -38.59 18.48
N VAL A 274 -29.71 -38.36 18.75
CA VAL A 274 -28.62 -38.47 17.75
C VAL A 274 -28.57 -39.86 17.10
N ASN A 275 -28.97 -40.89 17.85
CA ASN A 275 -28.98 -42.28 17.39
C ASN A 275 -30.27 -42.65 16.65
N GLY A 276 -31.14 -41.69 16.32
CA GLY A 276 -32.38 -41.91 15.58
C GLY A 276 -33.53 -42.47 16.41
N VAL A 277 -33.37 -42.59 17.74
CA VAL A 277 -34.44 -43.07 18.64
C VAL A 277 -35.44 -41.94 18.87
N ARG A 278 -36.75 -42.24 18.68
CA ARG A 278 -37.82 -41.28 18.90
C ARG A 278 -38.02 -41.05 20.41
N ASN A 279 -38.06 -39.81 20.82
CA ASN A 279 -38.27 -39.38 22.19
C ASN A 279 -39.59 -38.64 22.34
N ALA A 280 -40.22 -38.77 23.53
CA ALA A 280 -41.46 -38.06 23.87
C ALA A 280 -41.17 -36.60 24.23
N GLN A 281 -39.93 -36.27 24.65
CA GLN A 281 -39.50 -34.92 25.08
C GLN A 281 -38.02 -34.74 24.73
N LEU A 282 -37.58 -33.50 24.83
CA LEU A 282 -36.17 -33.14 24.66
C LEU A 282 -35.33 -33.73 25.80
N ASN A 283 -34.29 -34.47 25.46
CA ASN A 283 -33.35 -35.06 26.42
C ASN A 283 -32.05 -34.25 26.46
N LYS A 284 -31.31 -34.37 27.57
CA LYS A 284 -29.97 -33.75 27.67
C LYS A 284 -29.09 -34.21 26.52
N GLY A 285 -28.39 -33.23 25.90
CA GLY A 285 -27.58 -33.46 24.69
C GLY A 285 -28.28 -33.00 23.41
N LEU A 286 -27.79 -33.48 22.26
CA LEU A 286 -28.29 -33.08 20.93
C LEU A 286 -29.57 -33.84 20.59
N ASN A 287 -30.64 -33.13 20.26
CA ASN A 287 -31.90 -33.64 19.78
C ASN A 287 -32.17 -33.19 18.35
N ILE A 288 -32.75 -34.04 17.51
CA ILE A 288 -33.20 -33.75 16.15
C ILE A 288 -34.73 -33.64 16.20
N VAL A 289 -35.26 -32.45 15.89
CA VAL A 289 -36.71 -32.20 16.00
C VAL A 289 -37.27 -31.94 14.61
N LYS A 290 -38.24 -32.75 14.19
CA LYS A 290 -39.07 -32.50 13.02
C LYS A 290 -40.23 -31.58 13.44
N MET A 291 -40.39 -30.49 12.72
CA MET A 291 -41.40 -29.45 12.97
C MET A 291 -42.65 -29.71 12.10
N SER A 292 -43.79 -29.16 12.51
CA SER A 292 -45.07 -29.28 11.80
C SER A 292 -45.09 -28.68 10.38
N ASP A 293 -44.13 -27.85 10.04
CA ASP A 293 -43.92 -27.29 8.71
C ASP A 293 -43.00 -28.15 7.80
N GLY A 294 -42.62 -29.35 8.29
CA GLY A 294 -41.70 -30.26 7.62
C GLY A 294 -40.21 -29.93 7.81
N SER A 295 -39.88 -28.83 8.43
CA SER A 295 -38.48 -28.47 8.69
C SER A 295 -37.85 -29.35 9.80
N ILE A 296 -36.52 -29.53 9.76
CA ILE A 296 -35.78 -30.28 10.76
C ILE A 296 -34.88 -29.31 11.54
N LYS A 297 -34.98 -29.35 12.86
CA LYS A 297 -34.16 -28.51 13.76
C LYS A 297 -33.28 -29.42 14.65
N LYS A 298 -32.04 -28.96 14.89
CA LYS A 298 -31.13 -29.58 15.88
C LYS A 298 -31.17 -28.75 17.15
N ILE A 299 -31.49 -29.34 18.28
CA ILE A 299 -31.63 -28.67 19.58
C ILE A 299 -30.65 -29.26 20.58
N MET A 300 -29.77 -28.46 21.14
CA MET A 300 -28.89 -28.90 22.23
C MET A 300 -29.52 -28.49 23.58
N VAL A 301 -29.75 -29.48 24.41
CA VAL A 301 -30.23 -29.29 25.81
C VAL A 301 -29.03 -29.48 26.74
N LYS A 302 -28.74 -28.47 27.54
CA LYS A 302 -27.64 -28.45 28.52
C LYS A 302 -27.99 -29.23 29.79
#